data_8778b77008f64d58028e7659607b134a
#
_entry.id   8778b77008f64d58028e7659607b134a
#
_cell.length_a   1.000
_cell.length_b   1.000
_cell.length_c   1.000
_cell.angle_alpha   90.00
_cell.angle_beta   90.00
_cell.angle_gamma   90.00
#
_symmetry.space_group_name_H-M   'P 1'
#
loop_
_entity.id
_entity.type
_entity.pdbx_description
1 polymer ?
#
loop_
_entity_poly.entity_id
_entity_poly.type
_entity_poly.pdbx_seq_one_letter_code
_entity_poly.pdbx_strand_id
1 'polypeptide(L)'
;MRLKSFSTYGFKSFADKTELTFDKGITAVVGPNGSGKSNISDAIRWVLGEQSAKYLRGSKMEDVIFSGSGKRRALGVAEVTVDFDNSDRTLPLDFEQVSLTRRIFRSGESEYAINKKSCRLKDIIDLMADTGLGKGSMSIIGQNKIDEVLNS
;
A
#
# COMPACT_ATOMS: atom_id res chain seq x y z
N MET A 1 -15.98 -5.05 4.10
CA MET A 1 -14.75 -4.70 3.35
C MET A 1 -13.62 -5.59 3.83
N ARG A 2 -12.88 -6.16 2.89
CA ARG A 2 -11.78 -7.06 3.21
C ARG A 2 -10.63 -6.80 2.24
N LEU A 3 -9.41 -6.73 2.75
CA LEU A 3 -8.21 -6.60 1.92
C LEU A 3 -8.02 -7.93 1.17
N LYS A 4 -8.07 -7.87 -0.15
CA LYS A 4 -8.04 -9.05 -1.01
C LYS A 4 -6.64 -9.31 -1.57
N SER A 5 -5.97 -8.27 -2.04
CA SER A 5 -4.64 -8.40 -2.60
C SER A 5 -3.88 -7.08 -2.51
N PHE A 6 -2.58 -7.21 -2.71
CA PHE A 6 -1.64 -6.10 -2.64
C PHE A 6 -0.58 -6.33 -3.69
N SER A 7 -0.19 -5.28 -4.38
CA SER A 7 0.96 -5.33 -5.26
C SER A 7 1.81 -4.07 -5.08
N THR A 8 3.11 -4.23 -5.27
CA THR A 8 4.05 -3.12 -5.10
C THR A 8 5.20 -3.24 -6.09
N TYR A 9 5.74 -2.10 -6.50
CA TYR A 9 6.91 -2.01 -7.33
C TYR A 9 7.72 -0.79 -6.92
N GLY A 10 9.00 -1.00 -6.67
CA GLY A 10 9.91 0.10 -6.36
C GLY A 10 9.72 0.74 -5.00
N PHE A 11 8.88 0.18 -4.14
CA PHE A 11 8.64 0.71 -2.79
C PHE A 11 9.64 0.08 -1.82
N LYS A 12 10.48 0.90 -1.24
CA LYS A 12 11.50 0.48 -0.25
C LYS A 12 12.36 -0.67 -0.76
N SER A 13 12.26 -1.86 -0.18
CA SER A 13 13.05 -3.02 -0.59
C SER A 13 12.49 -3.77 -1.79
N PHE A 14 11.30 -3.40 -2.26
CA PHE A 14 10.63 -4.10 -3.36
C PHE A 14 11.09 -3.56 -4.71
N ALA A 15 12.27 -3.95 -5.14
CA ALA A 15 12.82 -3.51 -6.43
C ALA A 15 12.06 -4.09 -7.62
N ASP A 16 11.50 -5.29 -7.47
CA ASP A 16 10.71 -5.96 -8.49
C ASP A 16 9.24 -5.94 -8.10
N LYS A 17 8.37 -6.13 -9.09
CA LYS A 17 6.93 -6.22 -8.82
C LYS A 17 6.66 -7.41 -7.89
N THR A 18 5.99 -7.13 -6.78
CA THR A 18 5.66 -8.13 -5.77
C THR A 18 4.15 -8.12 -5.56
N GLU A 19 3.54 -9.31 -5.53
CA GLU A 19 2.09 -9.45 -5.33
C GLU A 19 1.81 -10.42 -4.18
N LEU A 20 0.80 -10.08 -3.37
CA LEU A 20 0.30 -10.93 -2.30
C LEU A 20 -1.21 -11.00 -2.40
N THR A 21 -1.76 -12.18 -2.17
CA THR A 21 -3.20 -12.37 -2.05
C THR A 21 -3.53 -12.90 -0.66
N PHE A 22 -4.68 -12.48 -0.14
CA PHE A 22 -5.08 -12.77 1.23
C PHE A 22 -6.36 -13.60 1.32
N ASP A 23 -6.87 -14.10 0.21
CA ASP A 23 -8.18 -14.74 0.15
C ASP A 23 -8.27 -16.06 0.92
N LYS A 24 -7.23 -16.85 0.93
CA LYS A 24 -7.25 -18.19 1.56
C LYS A 24 -5.98 -18.43 2.37
N GLY A 25 -5.51 -17.39 3.05
CA GLY A 25 -4.26 -17.43 3.76
C GLY A 25 -3.12 -16.90 2.90
N ILE A 26 -1.92 -17.06 3.39
CA ILE A 26 -0.74 -16.52 2.73
C ILE A 26 -0.44 -17.33 1.49
N THR A 27 -0.35 -16.67 0.34
CA THR A 27 0.04 -17.36 -0.88
C THR A 27 1.54 -17.32 -1.10
N ALA A 28 2.17 -16.18 -0.95
CA ALA A 28 3.63 -16.08 -1.03
C ALA A 28 4.08 -14.70 -0.59
N VAL A 29 5.11 -14.65 0.21
CA VAL A 29 5.86 -13.41 0.42
C VAL A 29 7.15 -13.58 -0.35
N VAL A 30 7.32 -12.84 -1.43
CA VAL A 30 8.54 -12.86 -2.21
C VAL A 30 9.43 -11.75 -1.70
N GLY A 31 10.56 -12.12 -1.11
CA GLY A 31 11.53 -11.16 -0.60
C GLY A 31 12.13 -11.56 0.73
N PRO A 32 13.10 -10.77 1.24
CA PRO A 32 13.76 -11.05 2.52
C PRO A 32 12.76 -11.00 3.68
N ASN A 33 12.74 -12.04 4.48
CA ASN A 33 11.71 -12.24 5.51
C ASN A 33 11.69 -11.19 6.62
N GLY A 34 12.84 -10.68 7.03
CA GLY A 34 12.92 -9.78 8.17
C GLY A 34 12.41 -8.36 7.89
N SER A 35 12.82 -7.79 6.77
CA SER A 35 12.47 -6.43 6.40
C SER A 35 11.19 -6.33 5.57
N GLY A 36 10.79 -7.43 4.91
CA GLY A 36 9.61 -7.45 4.05
C GLY A 36 8.32 -7.18 4.79
N LYS A 37 8.18 -7.74 5.98
CA LYS A 37 6.98 -7.60 6.81
C LYS A 37 6.66 -6.14 7.13
N SER A 38 7.66 -5.41 7.62
CA SER A 38 7.56 -4.01 7.96
C SER A 38 7.29 -3.16 6.72
N ASN A 39 7.95 -3.47 5.62
CA ASN A 39 7.78 -2.73 4.37
C ASN A 39 6.40 -2.96 3.73
N ILE A 40 5.80 -4.14 3.90
CA ILE A 40 4.43 -4.41 3.45
C ILE A 40 3.45 -3.55 4.23
N SER A 41 3.59 -3.50 5.57
CA SER A 41 2.74 -2.65 6.41
C SER A 41 2.86 -1.18 6.02
N ASP A 42 4.08 -0.73 5.78
CA ASP A 42 4.34 0.66 5.36
C ASP A 42 3.70 0.95 4.00
N ALA A 43 3.79 0.00 3.06
CA ALA A 43 3.21 0.17 1.73
C ALA A 43 1.69 0.30 1.80
N ILE A 44 1.04 -0.54 2.59
CA ILE A 44 -0.41 -0.49 2.77
C ILE A 44 -0.82 0.82 3.43
N ARG A 45 -0.13 1.22 4.48
CA ARG A 45 -0.40 2.49 5.15
C ARG A 45 -0.26 3.66 4.17
N TRP A 46 0.77 3.63 3.35
CA TRP A 46 1.06 4.69 2.39
C TRP A 46 -0.06 4.83 1.36
N VAL A 47 -0.48 3.73 0.75
CA VAL A 47 -1.52 3.78 -0.29
C VAL A 47 -2.88 4.18 0.27
N LEU A 48 -3.12 3.92 1.56
CA LEU A 48 -4.37 4.31 2.22
C LEU A 48 -4.39 5.78 2.64
N GLY A 49 -3.31 6.52 2.40
CA GLY A 49 -3.33 7.96 2.57
C GLY A 49 -2.31 8.57 3.51
N GLU A 50 -1.31 7.80 3.96
CA GLU A 50 -0.30 8.35 4.86
C GLU A 50 0.44 9.52 4.22
N GLN A 51 0.47 10.65 4.89
CA GLN A 51 1.10 11.88 4.39
C GLN A 51 2.44 12.17 5.05
N SER A 52 2.77 11.48 6.13
CA SER A 52 3.99 11.74 6.88
C SER A 52 5.10 10.77 6.48
N ALA A 53 6.17 11.30 5.90
CA ALA A 53 7.36 10.53 5.59
C ALA A 53 7.99 9.93 6.85
N LYS A 54 7.83 10.60 7.98
CA LYS A 54 8.36 10.18 9.26
C LYS A 54 7.79 8.84 9.72
N TYR A 55 6.48 8.63 9.52
CA TYR A 55 5.84 7.34 9.81
C TYR A 55 6.36 6.22 8.92
N LEU A 56 6.88 6.57 7.77
CA LEU A 56 7.44 5.62 6.80
C LEU A 56 8.96 5.50 6.95
N ARG A 57 9.51 6.06 8.03
CA ARG A 57 10.92 5.98 8.38
C ARG A 57 11.82 6.68 7.35
N GLY A 58 11.29 7.72 6.71
CA GLY A 58 12.03 8.55 5.79
C GLY A 58 12.04 10.01 6.24
N SER A 59 12.87 10.83 5.62
CA SER A 59 12.89 12.27 5.86
C SER A 59 12.03 13.04 4.88
N LYS A 60 11.81 12.51 3.68
CA LYS A 60 10.91 13.07 2.69
C LYS A 60 10.19 11.94 1.97
N MET A 61 9.07 12.25 1.30
CA MET A 61 8.23 11.21 0.72
C MET A 61 8.94 10.40 -0.37
N GLU A 62 9.82 11.02 -1.15
CA GLU A 62 10.58 10.31 -2.18
C GLU A 62 11.50 9.22 -1.61
N ASP A 63 11.76 9.25 -0.31
CA ASP A 63 12.59 8.23 0.35
C ASP A 63 11.94 6.85 0.34
N VAL A 64 10.65 6.73 0.03
CA VAL A 64 10.00 5.42 -0.11
C VAL A 64 10.42 4.71 -1.40
N ILE A 65 11.03 5.41 -2.36
CA ILE A 65 11.45 4.80 -3.63
C ILE A 65 12.72 3.99 -3.40
N PHE A 66 12.76 2.79 -3.98
CA PHE A 66 13.93 1.91 -3.90
C PHE A 66 15.20 2.66 -4.30
N SER A 67 16.17 2.74 -3.40
CA SER A 67 17.37 3.56 -3.57
C SER A 67 18.56 2.82 -4.16
N GLY A 68 18.36 1.52 -4.48
CA GLY A 68 19.45 0.68 -4.98
C GLY A 68 20.06 -0.17 -3.88
N SER A 69 20.57 -1.32 -4.26
CA SER A 69 21.33 -2.18 -3.36
C SER A 69 22.15 -3.18 -4.18
N GLY A 70 23.39 -3.41 -3.78
CA GLY A 70 24.26 -4.33 -4.49
C GLY A 70 24.34 -4.04 -5.98
N LYS A 71 23.84 -4.96 -6.80
CA LYS A 71 23.87 -4.84 -8.26
C LYS A 71 22.62 -4.16 -8.83
N ARG A 72 21.65 -3.82 -7.99
CA ARG A 72 20.41 -3.21 -8.45
C ARG A 72 20.51 -1.70 -8.43
N ARG A 73 20.10 -1.06 -9.53
CA ARG A 73 20.08 0.40 -9.62
C ARG A 73 18.90 0.97 -8.84
N ALA A 74 19.07 2.21 -8.38
CA ALA A 74 17.94 2.97 -7.83
C ALA A 74 16.86 3.12 -8.90
N LEU A 75 15.61 3.07 -8.47
CA LEU A 75 14.46 3.23 -9.37
C LEU A 75 13.98 4.67 -9.36
N GLY A 76 13.20 5.03 -10.36
CA GLY A 76 12.64 6.38 -10.48
C GLY A 76 11.21 6.50 -9.97
N VAL A 77 10.60 5.40 -9.54
CA VAL A 77 9.19 5.38 -9.15
C VAL A 77 8.95 4.32 -8.10
N ALA A 78 8.00 4.60 -7.19
CA ALA A 78 7.41 3.60 -6.31
C ALA A 78 5.91 3.56 -6.57
N GLU A 79 5.35 2.37 -6.65
CA GLU A 79 3.92 2.16 -6.90
C GLU A 79 3.39 1.09 -5.96
N VAL A 80 2.22 1.36 -5.37
CA VAL A 80 1.51 0.40 -4.52
C VAL A 80 0.05 0.39 -4.93
N THR A 81 -0.51 -0.81 -5.05
CA THR A 81 -1.94 -1.02 -5.30
C THR A 81 -2.49 -1.98 -4.27
N VAL A 82 -3.64 -1.67 -3.70
CA VAL A 82 -4.40 -2.58 -2.85
C VAL A 82 -5.76 -2.80 -3.46
N ASP A 83 -6.24 -4.04 -3.38
CA ASP A 83 -7.58 -4.41 -3.83
C ASP A 83 -8.40 -4.85 -2.63
N PHE A 84 -9.59 -4.28 -2.50
CA PHE A 84 -10.55 -4.63 -1.45
C PHE A 84 -11.74 -5.35 -2.04
N ASP A 85 -12.20 -6.38 -1.35
CA ASP A 85 -13.53 -6.93 -1.56
C ASP A 85 -14.52 -5.98 -0.90
N ASN A 86 -15.36 -5.35 -1.70
CA ASN A 86 -16.36 -4.36 -1.25
C ASN A 86 -17.77 -4.89 -1.50
N SER A 87 -17.97 -6.20 -1.45
CA SER A 87 -19.29 -6.80 -1.66
C SER A 87 -20.31 -6.34 -0.63
N ASP A 88 -19.86 -5.96 0.56
CA ASP A 88 -20.72 -5.42 1.62
C ASP A 88 -20.95 -3.91 1.49
N ARG A 89 -20.36 -3.26 0.50
CA ARG A 89 -20.45 -1.80 0.25
C ARG A 89 -20.04 -0.95 1.44
N THR A 90 -19.09 -1.42 2.25
CA THR A 90 -18.51 -0.61 3.34
C THR A 90 -17.83 0.63 2.78
N LEU A 91 -17.10 0.50 1.68
CA LEU A 91 -16.64 1.66 0.93
C LEU A 91 -17.84 2.20 0.15
N PRO A 92 -18.11 3.53 0.22
CA PRO A 92 -19.31 4.11 -0.40
C PRO A 92 -19.18 4.25 -1.92
N LEU A 93 -18.89 3.15 -2.58
CA LEU A 93 -18.80 3.04 -4.03
C LEU A 93 -19.60 1.81 -4.46
N ASP A 94 -20.29 1.96 -5.58
CA ASP A 94 -21.12 0.86 -6.09
C ASP A 94 -20.30 -0.11 -6.94
N PHE A 95 -19.27 -0.69 -6.31
CA PHE A 95 -18.42 -1.69 -6.92
C PHE A 95 -18.16 -2.81 -5.91
N GLU A 96 -18.18 -4.05 -6.40
CA GLU A 96 -17.86 -5.21 -5.57
C GLU A 96 -16.39 -5.30 -5.24
N GLN A 97 -15.54 -4.69 -6.06
CA GLN A 97 -14.10 -4.64 -5.84
C GLN A 97 -13.63 -3.20 -6.03
N VAL A 98 -12.79 -2.76 -5.10
CA VAL A 98 -12.22 -1.40 -5.15
C VAL A 98 -10.71 -1.50 -5.09
N SER A 99 -10.04 -0.94 -6.08
CA SER A 99 -8.58 -0.84 -6.14
C SER A 99 -8.15 0.58 -5.82
N LEU A 100 -7.16 0.73 -4.96
CA LEU A 100 -6.52 2.00 -4.68
C LEU A 100 -5.06 1.92 -5.09
N THR A 101 -4.60 2.91 -5.85
CA THR A 101 -3.21 2.97 -6.33
C THR A 101 -2.59 4.30 -5.93
N ARG A 102 -1.35 4.25 -5.49
CA ARG A 102 -0.54 5.43 -5.25
C ARG A 102 0.83 5.25 -5.88
N ARG A 103 1.30 6.30 -6.52
CA ARG A 103 2.58 6.28 -7.23
C ARG A 103 3.33 7.57 -6.92
N ILE A 104 4.64 7.48 -6.67
CA ILE A 104 5.48 8.65 -6.49
C ILE A 104 6.73 8.52 -7.36
N PHE A 105 7.12 9.62 -7.99
CA PHE A 105 8.29 9.69 -8.83
C PHE A 105 9.44 10.38 -8.09
N ARG A 106 10.64 10.14 -8.55
CA ARG A 106 11.85 10.72 -7.95
C ARG A 106 11.81 12.25 -7.94
N SER A 107 11.07 12.85 -8.86
CA SER A 107 10.85 14.31 -8.91
C SER A 107 10.01 14.83 -7.74
N GLY A 108 9.38 13.93 -6.98
CA GLY A 108 8.43 14.30 -5.93
C GLY A 108 6.99 14.32 -6.41
N GLU A 109 6.77 14.23 -7.71
CA GLU A 109 5.41 14.20 -8.28
C GLU A 109 4.70 12.89 -7.89
N SER A 110 3.42 12.98 -7.56
CA SER A 110 2.62 11.83 -7.11
C SER A 110 1.35 11.68 -7.94
N GLU A 111 0.92 10.43 -8.08
CA GLU A 111 -0.33 10.09 -8.75
C GLU A 111 -1.16 9.17 -7.87
N TYR A 112 -2.48 9.29 -7.98
CA TYR A 112 -3.43 8.50 -7.19
C TYR A 112 -4.57 8.03 -8.08
N ALA A 113 -5.11 6.85 -7.79
CA ALA A 113 -6.24 6.33 -8.57
C ALA A 113 -7.15 5.46 -7.70
N ILE A 114 -8.45 5.52 -8.01
CA ILE A 114 -9.48 4.64 -7.47
C ILE A 114 -10.06 3.89 -8.67
N ASN A 115 -9.97 2.56 -8.65
CA ASN A 115 -10.40 1.69 -9.77
C ASN A 115 -9.81 2.15 -11.11
N LYS A 116 -8.50 2.46 -11.08
CA LYS A 116 -7.71 2.90 -12.24
C LYS A 116 -8.11 4.29 -12.75
N LYS A 117 -9.03 4.97 -12.08
CA LYS A 117 -9.42 6.32 -12.44
C LYS A 117 -8.63 7.32 -11.60
N SER A 118 -7.94 8.24 -12.25
CA SER A 118 -7.13 9.27 -11.60
C SER A 118 -7.95 10.07 -10.59
N CYS A 119 -7.37 10.31 -9.41
CA CYS A 119 -8.01 11.09 -8.36
C CYS A 119 -6.95 11.83 -7.55
N ARG A 120 -7.38 12.50 -6.47
CA ARG A 120 -6.48 13.22 -5.55
C ARG A 120 -6.26 12.37 -4.30
N LEU A 121 -5.17 12.65 -3.59
CA LEU A 121 -4.92 12.01 -2.29
C LEU A 121 -6.09 12.24 -1.35
N LYS A 122 -6.66 13.45 -1.36
CA LYS A 122 -7.83 13.77 -0.54
C LYS A 122 -8.99 12.82 -0.80
N ASP A 123 -9.19 12.42 -2.05
CA ASP A 123 -10.29 11.51 -2.40
C ASP A 123 -10.11 10.14 -1.77
N ILE A 124 -8.88 9.64 -1.70
CA ILE A 124 -8.57 8.38 -1.02
C ILE A 124 -8.76 8.54 0.50
N ILE A 125 -8.27 9.63 1.07
CA ILE A 125 -8.40 9.89 2.51
C ILE A 125 -9.87 9.98 2.90
N ASP A 126 -10.66 10.72 2.13
CA ASP A 126 -12.09 10.88 2.39
C ASP A 126 -12.83 9.55 2.25
N LEU A 127 -12.48 8.75 1.25
CA LEU A 127 -13.08 7.43 1.06
C LEU A 127 -12.83 6.52 2.26
N MET A 128 -11.61 6.50 2.76
CA MET A 128 -11.28 5.66 3.90
C MET A 128 -11.91 6.18 5.19
N ALA A 129 -12.02 7.50 5.34
CA ALA A 129 -12.68 8.10 6.51
C ALA A 129 -14.16 7.72 6.59
N ASP A 130 -14.82 7.64 5.43
CA ASP A 130 -16.25 7.28 5.36
C ASP A 130 -16.52 5.85 5.81
N THR A 131 -15.50 5.01 5.92
CA THR A 131 -15.66 3.64 6.41
C THR A 131 -15.65 3.56 7.94
N GLY A 132 -15.44 4.68 8.62
CA GLY A 132 -15.20 4.69 10.06
C GLY A 132 -13.76 4.31 10.42
N LEU A 133 -12.91 4.10 9.43
CA LEU A 133 -11.51 3.78 9.63
C LEU A 133 -10.69 5.07 9.58
N GLY A 134 -10.54 5.72 10.74
CA GLY A 134 -9.62 6.86 10.85
C GLY A 134 -8.16 6.41 10.78
N LYS A 135 -7.23 7.36 10.85
CA LYS A 135 -5.80 7.06 10.75
C LYS A 135 -5.34 5.95 11.70
N GLY A 136 -5.85 5.92 12.91
CA GLY A 136 -5.51 4.88 13.87
C GLY A 136 -6.01 3.51 13.45
N SER A 137 -7.21 3.45 12.89
CA SER A 137 -7.80 2.20 12.40
C SER A 137 -7.09 1.67 11.17
N MET A 138 -6.60 2.57 10.31
CA MET A 138 -5.77 2.16 9.17
C MET A 138 -4.47 1.51 9.62
N SER A 139 -3.86 2.04 10.69
CA SER A 139 -2.68 1.43 11.29
C SER A 139 -2.96 0.01 11.77
N ILE A 140 -4.11 -0.18 12.40
CA ILE A 140 -4.52 -1.51 12.88
C ILE A 140 -4.68 -2.48 11.73
N ILE A 141 -5.35 -2.06 10.65
CA ILE A 141 -5.49 -2.90 9.46
C ILE A 141 -4.12 -3.23 8.87
N GLY A 142 -3.26 -2.23 8.70
CA GLY A 142 -1.93 -2.43 8.13
C GLY A 142 -1.06 -3.35 8.95
N GLN A 143 -1.05 -3.19 10.28
CA GLN A 143 -0.17 -3.98 11.14
C GLN A 143 -0.78 -5.29 11.61
N ASN A 144 -1.98 -5.23 12.20
CA ASN A 144 -2.56 -6.42 12.80
C ASN A 144 -2.97 -7.46 11.76
N LYS A 145 -3.62 -7.03 10.69
CA LYS A 145 -4.05 -7.96 9.65
C LYS A 145 -2.88 -8.56 8.90
N ILE A 146 -1.88 -7.75 8.58
CA ILE A 146 -0.68 -8.25 7.90
C ILE A 146 0.13 -9.15 8.83
N ASP A 147 0.30 -8.76 10.09
CA ASP A 147 1.00 -9.58 11.07
C ASP A 147 0.29 -10.91 11.28
N GLU A 148 -1.03 -10.90 11.37
CA GLU A 148 -1.84 -12.09 11.49
C GLU A 148 -1.65 -13.03 10.30
N VAL A 149 -1.69 -12.46 9.08
CA VAL A 149 -1.50 -13.21 7.85
C VAL A 149 -0.08 -13.76 7.76
N LEU A 150 0.94 -12.96 8.08
CA LEU A 150 2.34 -13.37 7.95
C LEU A 150 2.81 -14.31 9.05
N ASN A 151 2.10 -14.39 10.18
CA ASN A 151 2.46 -15.26 11.29
C ASN A 151 1.67 -16.57 11.30
N SER A 152 0.66 -16.68 10.47
CA SER A 152 -0.10 -17.92 10.34
C SER A 152 0.48 -18.77 9.23
#